data_4c73a144b245d8beb46782a48e3f2b3d
#
_entry.id   4c73a144b245d8beb46782a48e3f2b3d
#
_cell.length_a   1.000
_cell.length_b   1.000
_cell.length_c   1.000
_cell.angle_alpha   90.00
_cell.angle_beta   90.00
_cell.angle_gamma   90.00
#
_symmetry.space_group_name_H-M   'P 1'
#
loop_
_entity.id
_entity.type
_entity.pdbx_description
1 polymer ?
#
loop_
_entity_poly.entity_id
_entity_poly.type
_entity_poly.pdbx_seq_one_letter_code
_entity_poly.pdbx_strand_id
1 'polypeptide(L)'
;MNKSLTIVFILFFPFLNAQDIPNMEVKVKEEYKPSIQESVKLNTNAIYVDTLKKDRSQDYSPNNFKYNFLYNTRKLSPAKVKSDKIYQIYNNSLSFSAGYKYGPNXSYLHNSNRSKSKSYFLMINHNSINSNXKTENINNKFYQSQSKIEAGYKKVFSKQILYANLQYNRNISSSYGNYMPISFETLKSRFNFAQLMLSLETIDNDYYSQKSTLFISDLNENSENIVGFNSXXDLDLFNLPISSEISLENFSNFNSSQSLDSIKNNNIFLAGFAPSIKFKKYKMDLDLGFGIDYQSNEGFDIFPSLISTYHPVKNIIKIKFGIEDNKYRNTYYGLYQKNPFIYTLGTNQKIIEEDSELELRTTELKEIFFEFSNILSKVDILDLEFRYGMVSNLPYFDNNLTSYNRFKVFYKDEVWQTHFTLSYNRNINEILNLEFSSDYYKWNDNEISHMPNLFLSLVPSVNLRDKIILSPSIKFIGPQKAYLIETKSLPSRTYIDAKLDYKYNNKLNATIEFNNVLNIKKEIWRDYKDIGFSGLIMLTWSF
;
A
#
# COMPACT_ATOMS: atom_id res chain seq x y z
N MET A 1 -31.38 8.97 4.35
CA MET A 1 -30.10 9.26 4.99
C MET A 1 -30.24 8.97 6.47
N ASN A 2 -29.53 7.99 6.94
CA ASN A 2 -29.65 7.55 8.34
C ASN A 2 -29.05 8.60 9.29
N LYS A 3 -29.76 8.91 10.35
CA LYS A 3 -29.36 9.87 11.39
C LYS A 3 -27.96 9.59 11.98
N SER A 4 -27.50 8.35 11.89
CA SER A 4 -26.16 7.93 12.36
C SER A 4 -25.04 8.49 11.51
N LEU A 5 -25.22 8.64 10.19
CA LEU A 5 -24.21 9.20 9.30
C LEU A 5 -24.04 10.71 9.53
N THR A 6 -25.14 11.37 9.88
CA THR A 6 -25.15 12.79 10.20
C THR A 6 -24.38 13.08 11.49
N ILE A 7 -24.44 12.18 12.45
CA ILE A 7 -23.72 12.32 13.75
C ILE A 7 -22.22 12.17 13.54
N VAL A 8 -21.79 11.25 12.68
CA VAL A 8 -20.35 11.07 12.37
C VAL A 8 -19.81 12.32 11.64
N PHE A 9 -20.62 12.91 10.76
CA PHE A 9 -20.23 14.13 10.04
C PHE A 9 -20.17 15.36 10.99
N ILE A 10 -21.07 15.41 11.96
CA ILE A 10 -21.11 16.51 12.97
C ILE A 10 -19.94 16.39 13.96
N LEU A 11 -19.49 15.18 14.29
CA LEU A 11 -18.36 14.97 15.18
C LEU A 11 -16.99 15.33 14.53
N PHE A 12 -16.93 15.32 13.20
CA PHE A 12 -15.73 15.72 12.48
C PHE A 12 -15.64 17.22 12.19
N PHE A 13 -16.78 17.93 12.19
CA PHE A 13 -16.82 19.36 11.84
C PHE A 13 -16.18 20.32 12.89
N PRO A 14 -16.24 20.05 14.20
CA PRO A 14 -15.59 21.01 15.13
C PRO A 14 -14.06 20.99 15.06
N PHE A 15 -13.45 20.00 14.42
CA PHE A 15 -12.00 19.99 14.24
C PHE A 15 -11.55 20.75 12.98
N LEU A 16 -12.53 21.22 12.19
CA LEU A 16 -12.26 22.05 11.01
C LEU A 16 -12.31 23.56 11.31
N ASN A 17 -12.58 23.96 12.55
CA ASN A 17 -12.27 25.31 12.98
C ASN A 17 -10.75 25.42 12.99
N ALA A 18 -10.23 25.78 11.84
CA ALA A 18 -8.86 26.22 11.71
C ALA A 18 -8.64 27.26 12.80
N GLN A 19 -7.86 26.94 13.80
CA GLN A 19 -7.27 27.95 14.61
C GLN A 19 -6.64 28.95 13.65
N ASP A 20 -7.04 30.20 13.75
CA ASP A 20 -6.26 31.30 13.24
C ASP A 20 -4.89 31.14 13.90
N ILE A 21 -4.04 30.40 13.23
CA ILE A 21 -2.61 30.45 13.51
C ILE A 21 -2.24 31.89 13.17
N PRO A 22 -1.93 32.73 14.15
CA PRO A 22 -1.39 34.02 13.78
C PRO A 22 -0.22 33.73 12.86
N ASN A 23 -0.29 34.22 11.65
CA ASN A 23 0.79 34.17 10.70
C ASN A 23 1.97 34.88 11.34
N MET A 24 2.70 34.19 12.19
CA MET A 24 4.05 34.59 12.50
C MET A 24 4.93 34.22 11.31
N GLU A 25 4.68 34.91 10.19
CA GLU A 25 5.71 35.06 9.20
C GLU A 25 6.79 35.94 9.86
N VAL A 26 7.72 35.30 10.55
CA VAL A 26 8.98 35.96 10.82
C VAL A 26 9.73 36.02 9.48
N LYS A 27 9.31 36.94 8.64
CA LYS A 27 10.17 37.41 7.57
C LYS A 27 11.27 38.25 8.28
N VAL A 28 12.36 37.62 8.64
CA VAL A 28 13.59 38.35 8.87
C VAL A 28 14.09 38.76 7.48
N LYS A 29 13.45 39.78 6.93
CA LYS A 29 14.10 40.62 5.95
C LYS A 29 14.98 41.56 6.78
N GLU A 30 16.20 41.15 7.04
CA GLU A 30 17.26 42.09 7.34
C GLU A 30 17.51 42.90 6.07
N GLU A 31 16.64 43.83 5.80
CA GLU A 31 16.93 44.92 4.87
C GLU A 31 17.81 45.84 5.66
N TYR A 32 19.13 45.73 5.49
CA TYR A 32 20.06 46.72 5.99
C TYR A 32 19.70 48.05 5.31
N LYS A 33 18.95 48.90 5.98
CA LYS A 33 18.77 50.29 5.59
C LYS A 33 19.90 51.05 6.26
N PRO A 34 20.91 51.52 5.49
CA PRO A 34 21.89 52.41 6.05
C PRO A 34 21.15 53.70 6.51
N SER A 35 20.98 53.86 7.80
CA SER A 35 20.51 55.12 8.33
C SER A 35 21.71 56.08 8.37
N ILE A 36 21.74 57.04 7.47
CA ILE A 36 22.62 58.19 7.59
C ILE A 36 22.10 58.96 8.80
N GLN A 37 22.87 59.01 9.86
CA GLN A 37 22.56 59.89 10.98
C GLN A 37 22.49 61.30 10.42
N GLU A 38 21.34 61.92 10.52
CA GLU A 38 21.19 63.33 10.22
C GLU A 38 22.13 64.10 11.13
N SER A 39 23.16 64.71 10.55
CA SER A 39 24.02 65.63 11.26
C SER A 39 23.19 66.87 11.62
N VAL A 40 23.11 67.15 12.91
CA VAL A 40 22.45 68.37 13.39
C VAL A 40 23.20 69.58 12.83
N LYS A 41 22.55 70.36 12.00
CA LYS A 41 23.11 71.58 11.43
C LYS A 41 23.26 72.58 12.56
N LEU A 42 24.49 72.80 13.02
CA LEU A 42 24.79 73.88 13.94
C LEU A 42 24.57 75.19 13.21
N ASN A 43 23.52 75.93 13.56
CA ASN A 43 23.26 77.26 13.09
C ASN A 43 24.23 78.23 13.81
N THR A 44 25.46 78.24 13.35
CA THR A 44 26.38 79.31 13.69
C THR A 44 26.45 80.26 12.49
N ASN A 45 25.88 81.44 12.67
CA ASN A 45 26.07 82.54 11.69
C ASN A 45 27.54 82.90 11.69
N ALA A 46 28.26 82.42 10.75
CA ALA A 46 29.65 82.87 10.57
C ALA A 46 29.64 84.28 9.97
N ILE A 47 30.15 85.21 10.72
CA ILE A 47 30.37 86.53 10.21
C ILE A 47 31.66 86.47 9.39
N TYR A 48 31.50 86.51 8.05
CA TYR A 48 32.63 86.61 7.15
C TYR A 48 33.12 88.06 7.07
N VAL A 49 34.27 88.30 7.64
CA VAL A 49 35.00 89.53 7.34
C VAL A 49 36.02 89.17 6.27
N ASP A 50 35.68 89.49 5.02
CA ASP A 50 36.58 89.25 3.92
C ASP A 50 37.62 90.36 3.84
N THR A 51 38.80 90.05 4.27
CA THR A 51 39.91 91.03 4.24
C THR A 51 41.10 90.52 3.42
N LEU A 52 41.00 90.14 2.28
CA LEU A 52 42.11 90.09 1.34
C LEU A 52 41.85 89.11 0.19
N LYS A 53 41.66 89.64 -1.03
CA LYS A 53 41.74 88.87 -2.25
C LYS A 53 43.18 88.50 -2.48
N LYS A 54 43.58 87.30 -2.21
CA LYS A 54 44.83 86.77 -2.67
C LYS A 54 44.56 85.74 -3.73
N ASP A 55 44.82 86.05 -4.97
CA ASP A 55 44.73 85.07 -6.07
C ASP A 55 45.81 83.98 -5.86
N ARG A 56 45.38 82.90 -5.25
CA ARG A 56 46.18 81.69 -5.20
C ARG A 56 45.75 80.80 -6.35
N SER A 57 46.57 80.74 -7.37
CA SER A 57 46.48 79.67 -8.33
C SER A 57 46.83 78.36 -7.61
N GLN A 58 45.84 77.57 -7.28
CA GLN A 58 46.10 76.20 -6.74
C GLN A 58 46.33 75.26 -7.92
N ASP A 59 47.55 74.80 -8.00
CA ASP A 59 47.90 73.77 -8.96
C ASP A 59 47.54 72.40 -8.37
N TYR A 60 46.41 71.85 -8.89
CA TYR A 60 45.96 70.52 -8.48
C TYR A 60 46.68 69.46 -9.30
N SER A 61 47.79 68.96 -8.81
CA SER A 61 48.35 67.72 -9.35
C SER A 61 47.76 66.55 -8.57
N PRO A 62 46.86 65.73 -9.20
CA PRO A 62 46.33 64.59 -8.49
C PRO A 62 47.44 63.56 -8.25
N ASN A 63 47.78 63.33 -7.00
CA ASN A 63 48.67 62.28 -6.59
C ASN A 63 47.91 60.94 -6.76
N ASN A 64 48.21 60.24 -7.87
CA ASN A 64 47.70 58.90 -8.07
C ASN A 64 48.39 57.93 -7.12
N PHE A 65 47.89 57.82 -5.91
CA PHE A 65 48.30 56.74 -5.02
C PHE A 65 47.52 55.47 -5.38
N LYS A 66 48.17 54.56 -6.03
CA LYS A 66 47.63 53.21 -6.21
C LYS A 66 47.85 52.46 -4.89
N TYR A 67 46.80 52.41 -4.08
CA TYR A 67 46.79 51.57 -2.89
C TYR A 67 46.48 50.11 -3.36
N ASN A 68 47.44 49.26 -3.40
CA ASN A 68 47.21 47.82 -3.56
C ASN A 68 46.79 47.27 -2.20
N PHE A 69 45.48 47.25 -1.96
CA PHE A 69 44.91 46.57 -0.82
C PHE A 69 44.99 45.04 -1.05
N LEU A 70 46.02 44.41 -0.54
CA LEU A 70 46.06 42.95 -0.40
C LEU A 70 45.09 42.62 0.75
N TYR A 71 43.81 42.42 0.39
CA TYR A 71 42.85 41.92 1.37
C TYR A 71 43.17 40.43 1.57
N ASN A 72 43.86 40.10 2.64
CA ASN A 72 44.00 38.72 3.08
C ASN A 72 42.67 38.28 3.66
N THR A 73 41.74 37.85 2.78
CA THR A 73 40.54 37.18 3.23
C THR A 73 40.95 35.95 4.03
N ARG A 74 40.58 35.91 5.28
CA ARG A 74 40.67 34.66 6.07
C ARG A 74 39.95 33.56 5.26
N LYS A 75 40.70 32.57 4.82
CA LYS A 75 40.15 31.36 4.23
C LYS A 75 39.21 30.76 5.25
N LEU A 76 37.90 30.92 5.05
CA LEU A 76 36.88 30.26 5.85
C LEU A 76 37.12 28.74 5.71
N SER A 77 37.52 28.11 6.82
CA SER A 77 37.57 26.66 6.83
C SER A 77 36.17 26.13 6.58
N PRO A 78 35.96 25.25 5.59
CA PRO A 78 34.61 24.71 5.35
C PRO A 78 34.08 24.08 6.63
N ALA A 79 32.85 24.41 6.98
CA ALA A 79 32.17 23.84 8.13
C ALA A 79 32.22 22.32 8.00
N LYS A 80 32.85 21.66 8.92
CA LYS A 80 32.79 20.20 9.01
C LYS A 80 31.39 19.83 9.42
N VAL A 81 30.56 19.51 8.45
CA VAL A 81 29.29 18.86 8.73
C VAL A 81 29.66 17.55 9.45
N LYS A 82 29.30 17.43 10.70
CA LYS A 82 29.38 16.13 11.37
C LYS A 82 28.51 15.18 10.57
N SER A 83 29.14 14.23 9.89
CA SER A 83 28.40 13.16 9.25
C SER A 83 27.52 12.50 10.31
N ASP A 84 26.24 12.38 10.01
CA ASP A 84 25.32 11.64 10.88
C ASP A 84 25.97 10.29 11.20
N LYS A 85 25.97 9.94 12.47
CA LYS A 85 26.49 8.64 12.90
C LYS A 85 25.74 7.55 12.12
N ILE A 86 26.46 6.85 11.28
CA ILE A 86 25.90 5.68 10.59
C ILE A 86 25.61 4.65 11.69
N TYR A 87 24.34 4.49 12.02
CA TYR A 87 23.93 3.48 13.00
C TYR A 87 24.35 2.10 12.50
N GLN A 88 24.83 1.29 13.40
CA GLN A 88 25.15 -0.10 13.11
C GLN A 88 23.90 -0.81 12.66
N ILE A 89 23.92 -1.35 11.45
CA ILE A 89 22.82 -2.14 10.88
C ILE A 89 23.13 -3.61 11.16
N TYR A 90 22.19 -4.28 11.80
CA TYR A 90 22.29 -5.71 12.05
C TYR A 90 21.80 -6.48 10.83
N ASN A 91 22.53 -7.50 10.47
CA ASN A 91 22.22 -8.30 9.28
C ASN A 91 21.17 -9.37 9.56
N ASN A 92 21.05 -9.76 10.81
CA ASN A 92 20.14 -10.83 11.23
C ASN A 92 19.12 -10.31 12.23
N SER A 93 17.91 -10.84 12.15
CA SER A 93 16.88 -10.61 13.14
C SER A 93 16.13 -11.93 13.38
N LEU A 94 16.01 -12.32 14.62
CA LEU A 94 15.32 -13.53 15.04
C LEU A 94 14.22 -13.14 16.03
N SER A 95 12.98 -13.52 15.72
CA SER A 95 11.84 -13.23 16.59
C SER A 95 11.13 -14.51 16.99
N PHE A 96 10.75 -14.58 18.24
CA PHE A 96 9.89 -15.65 18.78
C PHE A 96 8.70 -15.02 19.45
N SER A 97 7.53 -15.58 19.21
CA SER A 97 6.32 -15.15 19.92
C SER A 97 5.40 -16.33 20.25
N ALA A 98 4.63 -16.15 21.31
CA ALA A 98 3.58 -17.08 21.74
C ALA A 98 2.56 -16.31 22.57
N GLY A 99 1.37 -16.88 22.73
CA GLY A 99 0.36 -16.18 23.50
C GLY A 99 -0.98 -16.89 23.58
N TYR A 100 -1.94 -16.17 24.08
CA TYR A 100 -3.31 -16.69 24.21
C TYR A 100 -3.93 -16.82 22.81
N LYS A 101 -4.27 -18.03 22.43
CA LYS A 101 -4.74 -18.49 21.11
C LYS A 101 -3.65 -18.51 20.03
N TYR A 102 -2.47 -17.94 20.29
CA TYR A 102 -1.34 -18.03 19.36
C TYR A 102 -0.46 -19.22 19.72
N GLY A 103 -0.10 -19.99 18.72
CA GLY A 103 0.92 -21.03 18.85
C GLY A 103 2.32 -20.41 18.88
N PRO A 104 3.37 -21.23 18.99
CA PRO A 104 4.73 -20.73 18.85
C PRO A 104 4.95 -20.24 17.40
N ASN A 105 5.41 -19.04 17.26
CA ASN A 105 5.68 -18.42 15.96
C ASN A 105 7.17 -18.08 15.84
N UNK A 106 7.74 -17.92 14.72
CA UNK A 106 8.98 -17.68 14.57
C UNK A 106 9.17 -16.86 13.46
N SER A 107 10.08 -16.16 13.42
CA SER A 107 10.51 -15.35 12.27
C SER A 107 12.03 -15.18 12.26
N TYR A 108 12.64 -15.37 11.10
CA TYR A 108 14.06 -15.12 10.89
C TYR A 108 14.22 -14.26 9.63
N LEU A 109 15.02 -13.20 9.73
CA LEU A 109 15.37 -12.33 8.61
C LEU A 109 16.88 -12.20 8.56
N HIS A 110 17.46 -12.46 7.39
CA HIS A 110 18.86 -12.20 7.07
C HIS A 110 18.94 -11.22 5.91
N ASN A 111 19.74 -10.17 6.06
CA ASN A 111 20.04 -9.22 5.00
C ASN A 111 21.55 -9.18 4.74
N SER A 112 21.92 -9.04 3.48
CA SER A 112 23.32 -8.89 3.09
C SER A 112 23.92 -7.57 3.62
N ASN A 113 25.21 -7.55 3.78
CA ASN A 113 25.96 -6.32 4.06
C ASN A 113 25.74 -5.28 2.96
N ARG A 114 25.89 -4.02 3.32
CA ARG A 114 25.78 -2.91 2.39
C ARG A 114 26.75 -3.07 1.23
N SER A 115 26.23 -3.05 0.01
CA SER A 115 27.03 -3.13 -1.21
C SER A 115 26.37 -2.27 -2.30
N LYS A 116 27.17 -1.61 -3.12
CA LYS A 116 26.68 -0.81 -4.25
C LYS A 116 26.22 -1.69 -5.41
N SER A 117 26.74 -2.90 -5.53
CA SER A 117 26.51 -3.74 -6.71
C SER A 117 25.58 -4.92 -6.49
N LYS A 118 25.37 -5.35 -5.24
CA LYS A 118 24.55 -6.51 -4.96
C LYS A 118 23.96 -6.45 -3.56
N SER A 119 22.76 -6.99 -3.41
CA SER A 119 22.14 -7.23 -2.10
C SER A 119 21.25 -8.47 -2.17
N TYR A 120 21.07 -9.13 -1.05
CA TYR A 120 20.18 -10.27 -0.94
C TYR A 120 19.57 -10.35 0.45
N PHE A 121 18.44 -11.01 0.53
CA PHE A 121 17.79 -11.29 1.81
C PHE A 121 17.19 -12.68 1.82
N LEU A 122 17.00 -13.20 3.01
CA LEU A 122 16.25 -14.42 3.28
C LEU A 122 15.30 -14.15 4.46
N MET A 123 14.03 -14.41 4.25
CA MET A 123 13.00 -14.30 5.29
C MET A 123 12.31 -15.64 5.47
N ILE A 124 12.22 -16.10 6.70
CA ILE A 124 11.45 -17.28 7.09
C ILE A 124 10.49 -16.85 8.18
N ASN A 125 9.22 -17.15 8.00
CA ASN A 125 8.19 -16.76 8.95
C ASN A 125 7.21 -17.91 9.14
N HIS A 126 6.84 -18.17 10.39
CA HIS A 126 5.77 -19.10 10.72
C HIS A 126 4.87 -18.47 11.78
N ASN A 127 3.60 -18.38 11.48
CA ASN A 127 2.56 -17.89 12.39
C ASN A 127 1.43 -18.91 12.47
N SER A 128 0.91 -19.10 13.68
CA SER A 128 -0.24 -19.98 13.88
C SER A 128 -1.16 -19.42 14.95
N ILE A 129 -2.46 -19.64 14.75
CA ILE A 129 -3.50 -19.26 15.70
C ILE A 129 -4.51 -20.39 15.79
N ASN A 130 -4.98 -20.70 17.01
CA ASN A 130 -5.96 -21.74 17.23
C ASN A 130 -6.92 -21.36 18.36
N SER A 131 -8.17 -21.83 18.25
CA SER A 131 -9.20 -21.56 19.25
C SER A 131 -10.30 -22.62 19.15
N ASN A 132 -11.05 -22.80 20.19
CA ASN A 132 -12.21 -23.70 20.19
C ASN A 132 -13.49 -22.89 20.02
N UNK A 133 -14.08 -22.93 19.09
CA UNK A 133 -15.09 -22.35 18.85
C UNK A 133 -16.12 -23.20 19.18
N LYS A 134 -17.00 -22.99 19.93
CA LYS A 134 -18.23 -23.73 20.27
C LYS A 134 -19.39 -23.18 19.46
N THR A 135 -19.94 -23.97 18.62
CA THR A 135 -21.30 -23.80 18.08
C THR A 135 -22.27 -24.68 18.87
N GLU A 136 -23.53 -24.33 18.92
CA GLU A 136 -24.54 -24.79 19.88
C GLU A 136 -24.37 -26.23 20.43
N ASN A 137 -24.01 -27.21 19.61
CA ASN A 137 -23.85 -28.60 20.01
C ASN A 137 -22.55 -29.26 19.56
N ILE A 138 -21.64 -28.50 18.90
CA ILE A 138 -20.43 -29.07 18.31
C ILE A 138 -19.22 -28.22 18.73
N ASN A 139 -18.19 -28.90 19.23
CA ASN A 139 -16.91 -28.28 19.51
C ASN A 139 -16.07 -28.24 18.21
N ASN A 140 -16.09 -27.12 17.55
CA ASN A 140 -15.29 -26.92 16.35
C ASN A 140 -13.96 -26.26 16.69
N LYS A 141 -12.92 -26.70 16.03
CA LYS A 141 -11.59 -26.14 16.25
C LYS A 141 -11.24 -25.15 15.13
N PHE A 142 -11.13 -23.88 15.49
CA PHE A 142 -10.52 -22.89 14.63
C PHE A 142 -9.01 -23.13 14.61
N TYR A 143 -8.46 -23.21 13.41
CA TYR A 143 -7.01 -23.29 13.23
C TYR A 143 -6.63 -22.58 11.93
N GLN A 144 -5.66 -21.69 12.03
CA GLN A 144 -5.00 -21.09 10.87
C GLN A 144 -3.50 -21.09 11.11
N SER A 145 -2.72 -21.42 10.09
CA SER A 145 -1.27 -21.23 10.13
C SER A 145 -0.75 -20.80 8.77
N GLN A 146 0.26 -19.98 8.80
CA GLN A 146 0.96 -19.53 7.62
C GLN A 146 2.46 -19.71 7.84
N SER A 147 3.09 -20.41 6.89
CA SER A 147 4.55 -20.50 6.82
C SER A 147 4.99 -19.86 5.53
N LYS A 148 5.90 -18.91 5.62
CA LYS A 148 6.41 -18.19 4.44
C LYS A 148 7.93 -18.26 4.42
N ILE A 149 8.48 -18.60 3.26
CA ILE A 149 9.91 -18.48 2.97
C ILE A 149 10.03 -17.55 1.77
N GLU A 150 10.86 -16.53 1.89
CA GLU A 150 11.10 -15.60 0.80
C GLU A 150 12.59 -15.29 0.71
N ALA A 151 13.14 -15.36 -0.49
CA ALA A 151 14.52 -15.03 -0.77
C ALA A 151 14.58 -14.05 -1.93
N GLY A 152 15.29 -12.95 -1.74
CA GLY A 152 15.45 -11.94 -2.78
C GLY A 152 16.90 -11.67 -3.07
N TYR A 153 17.20 -11.37 -4.33
CA TYR A 153 18.53 -11.02 -4.80
C TYR A 153 18.40 -9.84 -5.76
N LYS A 154 19.26 -8.85 -5.56
CA LYS A 154 19.40 -7.68 -6.43
C LYS A 154 20.83 -7.56 -6.89
N LYS A 155 21.03 -7.33 -8.18
CA LYS A 155 22.36 -7.05 -8.74
C LYS A 155 22.28 -5.82 -9.65
N VAL A 156 23.16 -4.87 -9.39
CA VAL A 156 23.27 -3.63 -10.16
C VAL A 156 24.41 -3.80 -11.15
N PHE A 157 24.10 -3.71 -12.43
CA PHE A 157 25.05 -3.63 -13.53
C PHE A 157 25.23 -2.16 -13.93
N SER A 158 26.07 -1.89 -14.91
CA SER A 158 26.32 -0.51 -15.36
C SER A 158 25.08 0.21 -15.90
N LYS A 159 24.18 -0.50 -16.55
CA LYS A 159 22.98 0.08 -17.20
C LYS A 159 21.66 -0.56 -16.77
N GLN A 160 21.71 -1.61 -15.95
CA GLN A 160 20.53 -2.39 -15.61
C GLN A 160 20.60 -2.88 -14.17
N ILE A 161 19.42 -3.12 -13.60
CA ILE A 161 19.29 -3.76 -12.30
C ILE A 161 18.49 -5.06 -12.50
N LEU A 162 19.05 -6.16 -12.03
CA LEU A 162 18.38 -7.44 -11.98
C LEU A 162 17.85 -7.68 -10.58
N TYR A 163 16.57 -8.03 -10.48
CA TYR A 163 15.94 -8.51 -9.26
C TYR A 163 15.50 -9.96 -9.47
N ALA A 164 15.75 -10.81 -8.50
CA ALA A 164 15.20 -12.15 -8.45
C ALA A 164 14.53 -12.35 -7.09
N ASN A 165 13.33 -12.90 -7.09
CA ASN A 165 12.59 -13.18 -5.86
C ASN A 165 12.00 -14.57 -5.94
N LEU A 166 12.22 -15.37 -4.90
CA LEU A 166 11.65 -16.69 -4.71
C LEU A 166 10.78 -16.65 -3.47
N GLN A 167 9.52 -17.07 -3.61
CA GLN A 167 8.56 -17.10 -2.52
C GLN A 167 7.90 -18.47 -2.43
N TYR A 168 7.77 -18.97 -1.20
CA TYR A 168 6.98 -20.16 -0.90
C TYR A 168 6.09 -19.85 0.29
N ASN A 169 4.78 -20.06 0.12
CA ASN A 169 3.78 -19.87 1.17
C ASN A 169 3.02 -21.18 1.37
N ARG A 170 2.95 -21.60 2.62
CA ARG A 170 2.08 -22.70 3.03
C ARG A 170 1.05 -22.16 4.00
N ASN A 171 -0.20 -22.21 3.58
CA ASN A 171 -1.32 -21.73 4.38
C ASN A 171 -2.23 -22.90 4.73
N ILE A 172 -2.63 -23.00 5.97
CA ILE A 172 -3.58 -24.02 6.45
C ILE A 172 -4.71 -23.29 7.15
N SER A 173 -5.94 -23.65 6.84
CA SER A 173 -7.13 -23.13 7.51
C SER A 173 -8.11 -24.28 7.78
N SER A 174 -8.87 -24.19 8.86
CA SER A 174 -9.92 -25.17 9.17
C SER A 174 -11.31 -24.57 8.96
N SER A 175 -12.20 -25.32 8.32
CA SER A 175 -13.62 -24.96 8.18
C SER A 175 -14.33 -25.30 9.49
N TYR A 176 -14.52 -24.31 10.34
CA TYR A 176 -15.09 -24.51 11.68
C TYR A 176 -16.57 -24.11 11.77
N GLY A 177 -17.16 -23.63 10.68
CA GLY A 177 -18.60 -23.25 10.62
C GLY A 177 -19.54 -24.41 10.27
N ASN A 178 -19.06 -25.65 10.35
CA ASN A 178 -19.87 -26.83 10.00
C ASN A 178 -20.87 -27.21 11.10
N TYR A 179 -21.94 -27.86 10.68
CA TYR A 179 -23.06 -28.26 11.54
C TYR A 179 -23.02 -29.74 11.94
N MET A 180 -22.07 -30.51 11.43
CA MET A 180 -21.95 -31.95 11.66
C MET A 180 -20.62 -32.27 12.38
N PRO A 181 -20.59 -33.32 13.19
CA PRO A 181 -19.33 -33.76 13.85
C PRO A 181 -18.40 -34.43 12.83
N ILE A 182 -17.55 -33.65 12.21
CA ILE A 182 -16.60 -34.08 11.19
C ILE A 182 -15.18 -34.00 11.78
N SER A 183 -14.30 -34.91 11.38
CA SER A 183 -12.94 -34.95 11.88
C SER A 183 -12.18 -33.65 11.55
N PHE A 184 -11.39 -33.18 12.48
CA PHE A 184 -10.60 -31.95 12.31
C PHE A 184 -9.68 -32.01 11.08
N GLU A 185 -9.10 -33.18 10.81
CA GLU A 185 -8.19 -33.35 9.66
C GLU A 185 -8.95 -33.19 8.32
N THR A 186 -10.19 -33.67 8.26
CA THR A 186 -11.04 -33.53 7.09
C THR A 186 -11.41 -32.06 6.82
N LEU A 187 -11.55 -31.27 7.91
CA LEU A 187 -11.93 -29.85 7.81
C LEU A 187 -10.77 -28.95 7.40
N LYS A 188 -9.52 -29.44 7.41
CA LYS A 188 -8.37 -28.64 7.02
C LYS A 188 -8.24 -28.47 5.52
N SER A 189 -8.04 -27.23 5.10
CA SER A 189 -7.59 -26.88 3.74
C SER A 189 -6.13 -26.48 3.80
N ARG A 190 -5.35 -26.92 2.82
CA ARG A 190 -3.94 -26.57 2.70
C ARG A 190 -3.69 -25.95 1.34
N PHE A 191 -2.99 -24.84 1.29
CA PHE A 191 -2.59 -24.17 0.07
C PHE A 191 -1.08 -23.97 0.11
N ASN A 192 -0.39 -24.64 -0.81
CA ASN A 192 1.06 -24.51 -0.98
C ASN A 192 1.30 -23.74 -2.29
N PHE A 193 1.78 -22.51 -2.15
CA PHE A 193 2.02 -21.61 -3.27
C PHE A 193 3.50 -21.33 -3.39
N ALA A 194 4.06 -21.52 -4.57
CA ALA A 194 5.44 -21.19 -4.90
C ALA A 194 5.47 -20.20 -6.06
N GLN A 195 6.39 -19.24 -6.02
CA GLN A 195 6.55 -18.28 -7.10
C GLN A 195 8.03 -17.89 -7.26
N LEU A 196 8.50 -17.89 -8.50
CA LEU A 196 9.77 -17.31 -8.90
C LEU A 196 9.48 -16.07 -9.76
N MET A 197 10.11 -14.96 -9.43
CA MET A 197 9.98 -13.69 -10.17
C MET A 197 11.36 -13.18 -10.53
N LEU A 198 11.55 -12.80 -11.79
CA LEU A 198 12.77 -12.20 -12.31
C LEU A 198 12.40 -10.86 -12.96
N SER A 199 13.00 -9.78 -12.49
CA SER A 199 12.76 -8.44 -13.06
C SER A 199 14.05 -7.82 -13.52
N LEU A 200 14.01 -7.19 -14.68
CA LEU A 200 15.13 -6.43 -15.25
C LEU A 200 14.66 -5.00 -15.47
N GLU A 201 15.38 -4.05 -14.90
CA GLU A 201 15.03 -2.63 -14.94
C GLU A 201 16.23 -1.82 -15.43
N THR A 202 16.03 -0.87 -16.34
CA THR A 202 17.10 0.02 -16.81
C THR A 202 17.37 1.12 -15.79
N ILE A 203 18.65 1.53 -15.70
CA ILE A 203 19.09 2.62 -14.83
C ILE A 203 19.18 3.90 -15.67
N ASP A 204 18.54 4.96 -15.19
CA ASP A 204 18.65 6.36 -15.69
C ASP A 204 19.15 6.51 -17.14
N ASN A 205 18.23 6.42 -18.08
CA ASN A 205 18.51 6.70 -19.48
C ASN A 205 17.44 7.69 -19.98
N ASP A 206 17.89 8.83 -20.45
CA ASP A 206 17.00 9.91 -20.89
C ASP A 206 16.10 9.52 -22.07
N TYR A 207 16.51 8.54 -22.87
CA TYR A 207 15.81 8.15 -24.09
C TYR A 207 15.04 6.85 -23.99
N TYR A 208 15.34 6.02 -22.98
CA TYR A 208 14.79 4.67 -22.91
C TYR A 208 14.75 4.20 -21.47
N SER A 209 13.59 3.82 -21.02
CA SER A 209 13.39 3.17 -19.73
C SER A 209 12.58 1.89 -19.93
N GLN A 210 13.03 0.81 -19.35
CA GLN A 210 12.35 -0.48 -19.44
C GLN A 210 12.34 -1.16 -18.08
N LYS A 211 11.21 -1.77 -17.75
CA LYS A 211 11.09 -2.71 -16.65
C LYS A 211 10.34 -3.92 -17.14
N SER A 212 11.02 -5.05 -17.20
CA SER A 212 10.44 -6.32 -17.64
C SER A 212 10.47 -7.31 -16.49
N THR A 213 9.37 -8.02 -16.27
CA THR A 213 9.22 -9.00 -15.20
C THR A 213 8.69 -10.29 -15.78
N LEU A 214 9.40 -11.38 -15.55
CA LEU A 214 8.97 -12.75 -15.83
C LEU A 214 8.63 -13.42 -14.49
N PHE A 215 7.49 -14.09 -14.42
CA PHE A 215 7.14 -14.84 -13.21
C PHE A 215 6.54 -16.20 -13.55
N ILE A 216 6.80 -17.14 -12.66
CA ILE A 216 6.24 -18.49 -12.73
C ILE A 216 5.71 -18.81 -11.34
N SER A 217 4.47 -19.27 -11.25
CA SER A 217 3.88 -19.68 -9.98
C SER A 217 3.15 -21.00 -10.09
N ASP A 218 3.09 -21.69 -8.95
CA ASP A 218 2.43 -22.99 -8.81
C ASP A 218 1.64 -23.00 -7.50
N LEU A 219 0.39 -23.43 -7.60
CA LEU A 219 -0.47 -23.70 -6.46
C LEU A 219 -0.83 -25.19 -6.46
N ASN A 220 -0.22 -25.93 -5.54
CA ASN A 220 -0.28 -27.40 -5.55
C ASN A 220 -1.70 -27.96 -5.39
N GLU A 221 -2.51 -27.40 -4.50
CA GLU A 221 -3.81 -27.99 -4.13
C GLU A 221 -4.81 -28.05 -5.28
N ASN A 222 -4.77 -27.08 -6.19
CA ASN A 222 -5.66 -27.00 -7.35
C ASN A 222 -4.90 -27.12 -8.67
N SER A 223 -3.61 -27.46 -8.62
CA SER A 223 -2.73 -27.57 -9.78
C SER A 223 -2.75 -26.33 -10.69
N GLU A 224 -2.87 -25.14 -10.07
CA GLU A 224 -2.91 -23.89 -10.82
C GLU A 224 -1.47 -23.44 -11.10
N ASN A 225 -1.13 -23.40 -12.37
CA ASN A 225 0.20 -22.98 -12.83
C ASN A 225 0.05 -21.71 -13.66
N ILE A 226 0.87 -20.71 -13.37
CA ILE A 226 0.83 -19.44 -14.10
C ILE A 226 2.25 -19.11 -14.56
N VAL A 227 2.38 -18.81 -15.84
CA VAL A 227 3.60 -18.23 -16.41
C VAL A 227 3.21 -16.86 -16.95
N GLY A 228 3.89 -15.80 -16.48
CA GLY A 228 3.57 -14.46 -16.91
C GLY A 228 4.79 -13.63 -17.25
N PHE A 229 4.64 -12.73 -18.20
CA PHE A 229 5.63 -11.75 -18.61
C PHE A 229 4.96 -10.40 -18.74
N ASN A 230 5.50 -9.39 -18.03
CA ASN A 230 5.02 -8.01 -18.09
C ASN A 230 6.21 -7.09 -18.40
N SER A 231 6.02 -6.14 -19.32
CA SER A 231 7.08 -5.20 -19.72
C SER A 231 6.53 -3.81 -20.02
N UNK A 232 7.10 -2.63 -19.56
CA UNK A 232 6.84 -1.44 -19.72
C UNK A 232 7.87 -0.88 -20.34
N UNK A 233 7.88 -0.11 -21.14
CA UNK A 233 8.68 0.54 -21.66
C UNK A 233 8.31 1.79 -21.75
N ASP A 234 9.17 2.79 -21.71
CA ASP A 234 9.04 4.21 -22.06
C ASP A 234 10.15 4.58 -23.05
N LEU A 235 9.77 5.23 -24.11
CA LEU A 235 10.67 5.60 -25.22
C LEU A 235 10.44 7.05 -25.62
N ASP A 236 11.53 7.80 -25.85
CA ASP A 236 11.43 9.11 -26.46
C ASP A 236 11.78 8.97 -27.95
N LEU A 237 10.75 8.89 -28.80
CA LEU A 237 10.89 8.77 -30.25
C LEU A 237 10.50 10.10 -30.94
N PHE A 238 11.47 10.73 -31.63
CA PHE A 238 11.21 11.98 -32.34
C PHE A 238 10.66 13.10 -31.45
N ASN A 239 11.14 13.17 -30.20
CA ASN A 239 10.65 14.08 -29.15
C ASN A 239 9.18 13.85 -28.74
N LEU A 240 8.66 12.66 -29.03
CA LEU A 240 7.36 12.20 -28.53
C LEU A 240 7.60 11.13 -27.47
N PRO A 241 7.27 11.40 -26.22
CA PRO A 241 7.39 10.37 -25.18
C PRO A 241 6.25 9.36 -25.32
N ILE A 242 6.62 8.18 -25.73
CA ILE A 242 5.71 7.04 -25.94
C ILE A 242 5.92 6.03 -24.83
N SER A 243 4.85 5.63 -24.20
CA SER A 243 4.85 4.49 -23.26
C SER A 243 4.15 3.31 -23.89
N SER A 244 4.58 2.12 -23.54
CA SER A 244 3.86 0.92 -23.92
C SER A 244 3.95 -0.11 -22.80
N GLU A 245 2.85 -0.79 -22.55
CA GLU A 245 2.79 -1.91 -21.63
C GLU A 245 2.43 -3.17 -22.43
N ILE A 246 3.17 -4.24 -22.17
CA ILE A 246 2.92 -5.56 -22.74
C ILE A 246 2.72 -6.53 -21.57
N SER A 247 1.65 -7.28 -21.59
CA SER A 247 1.38 -8.34 -20.63
C SER A 247 1.06 -9.65 -21.37
N LEU A 248 1.67 -10.73 -20.94
CA LEU A 248 1.41 -12.06 -21.45
C LEU A 248 1.28 -13.00 -20.25
N GLU A 249 0.17 -13.69 -20.13
CA GLU A 249 -0.05 -14.61 -19.02
C GLU A 249 -0.71 -15.90 -19.53
N ASN A 250 -0.16 -17.03 -19.12
CA ASN A 250 -0.73 -18.33 -19.40
C ASN A 250 -1.10 -19.01 -18.09
N PHE A 251 -2.38 -19.29 -17.95
CA PHE A 251 -2.95 -20.01 -16.81
C PHE A 251 -3.22 -21.45 -17.27
N SER A 252 -2.68 -22.41 -16.54
CA SER A 252 -2.86 -23.83 -16.85
C SER A 252 -3.22 -24.62 -15.60
N ASN A 253 -3.99 -25.65 -15.81
CA ASN A 253 -4.34 -26.58 -14.75
C ASN A 253 -3.92 -27.97 -15.20
N PHE A 254 -2.84 -28.50 -14.62
CA PHE A 254 -2.21 -29.74 -15.09
C PHE A 254 -2.74 -31.00 -14.40
N ASN A 255 -3.70 -30.91 -13.51
CA ASN A 255 -4.17 -32.07 -12.77
C ASN A 255 -5.20 -32.87 -13.63
N SER A 256 -4.70 -33.61 -14.60
CA SER A 256 -5.50 -34.44 -15.50
C SER A 256 -5.81 -35.83 -14.95
N SER A 257 -5.30 -36.17 -13.76
CA SER A 257 -5.36 -37.53 -13.25
C SER A 257 -6.64 -37.90 -12.51
N GLN A 258 -7.55 -36.97 -12.32
CA GLN A 258 -8.86 -37.28 -11.78
C GLN A 258 -9.90 -37.07 -12.85
N SER A 259 -10.42 -38.14 -13.35
CA SER A 259 -11.49 -38.22 -14.34
C SER A 259 -12.82 -37.70 -13.76
N LEU A 260 -12.86 -36.43 -13.46
CA LEU A 260 -14.10 -35.74 -13.27
C LEU A 260 -14.35 -34.96 -14.56
N ASP A 261 -15.27 -35.43 -15.34
CA ASP A 261 -15.73 -34.78 -16.59
C ASP A 261 -16.23 -33.35 -16.35
N SER A 262 -16.27 -32.93 -15.09
CA SER A 262 -16.80 -31.63 -14.62
C SER A 262 -15.74 -30.55 -14.44
N ILE A 263 -14.43 -30.83 -14.58
CA ILE A 263 -13.42 -29.79 -14.54
C ILE A 263 -13.15 -29.31 -15.95
N LYS A 264 -13.82 -28.30 -16.41
CA LYS A 264 -13.44 -27.58 -17.63
C LYS A 264 -11.98 -27.16 -17.50
N ASN A 265 -11.18 -27.55 -18.50
CA ASN A 265 -9.80 -27.08 -18.63
C ASN A 265 -9.80 -25.56 -18.61
N ASN A 266 -9.43 -24.99 -17.47
CA ASN A 266 -9.29 -23.54 -17.30
C ASN A 266 -7.94 -23.04 -17.87
N ASN A 267 -7.47 -23.66 -18.96
CA ASN A 267 -6.29 -23.19 -19.65
C ASN A 267 -6.65 -21.93 -20.43
N ILE A 268 -6.13 -20.81 -19.98
CA ILE A 268 -6.45 -19.51 -20.55
C ILE A 268 -5.15 -18.76 -20.80
N PHE A 269 -5.05 -18.22 -22.01
CA PHE A 269 -3.97 -17.32 -22.40
C PHE A 269 -4.53 -15.90 -22.46
N LEU A 270 -3.85 -14.99 -21.78
CA LEU A 270 -4.13 -13.57 -21.80
C LEU A 270 -2.95 -12.84 -22.44
N ALA A 271 -3.23 -11.89 -23.32
CA ALA A 271 -2.23 -11.00 -23.89
C ALA A 271 -2.78 -9.58 -23.89
N GLY A 272 -2.00 -8.65 -23.39
CA GLY A 272 -2.37 -7.24 -23.35
C GLY A 272 -1.28 -6.38 -23.97
N PHE A 273 -1.70 -5.35 -24.70
CA PHE A 273 -0.80 -4.33 -25.26
C PHE A 273 -1.44 -2.96 -25.10
N ALA A 274 -0.80 -2.09 -24.35
CA ALA A 274 -1.35 -0.76 -24.04
C ALA A 274 -0.34 0.33 -24.39
N PRO A 275 -0.34 0.83 -25.64
CA PRO A 275 0.48 1.98 -26.01
C PRO A 275 -0.18 3.29 -25.57
N SER A 276 0.64 4.28 -25.20
CA SER A 276 0.18 5.62 -24.89
C SER A 276 1.22 6.67 -25.25
N ILE A 277 0.75 7.90 -25.44
CA ILE A 277 1.59 9.07 -25.72
C ILE A 277 1.40 10.07 -24.58
N LYS A 278 2.50 10.54 -24.02
CA LYS A 278 2.48 11.47 -22.89
C LYS A 278 2.77 12.89 -23.37
N PHE A 279 1.89 13.80 -23.05
CA PHE A 279 2.05 15.23 -23.34
C PHE A 279 2.25 15.98 -22.03
N LYS A 280 3.31 16.77 -21.94
CA LYS A 280 3.58 17.60 -20.77
C LYS A 280 3.52 19.07 -21.16
N LYS A 281 2.63 19.81 -20.51
CA LYS A 281 2.52 21.26 -20.77
C LYS A 281 2.22 22.00 -19.46
N TYR A 282 3.13 22.88 -19.08
CA TYR A 282 3.03 23.65 -17.82
C TYR A 282 2.91 22.76 -16.60
N LYS A 283 1.75 22.75 -15.95
CA LYS A 283 1.45 22.01 -14.73
C LYS A 283 0.60 20.76 -15.01
N MET A 284 0.41 20.40 -16.27
CA MET A 284 -0.49 19.34 -16.68
C MET A 284 0.25 18.29 -17.49
N ASP A 285 0.13 17.05 -17.09
CA ASP A 285 0.58 15.87 -17.83
C ASP A 285 -0.66 15.15 -18.35
N LEU A 286 -0.70 14.88 -19.64
CA LEU A 286 -1.80 14.17 -20.28
C LEU A 286 -1.26 12.91 -20.94
N ASP A 287 -1.84 11.77 -20.59
CA ASP A 287 -1.48 10.45 -21.12
C ASP A 287 -2.67 9.95 -21.93
N LEU A 288 -2.49 9.75 -23.22
CA LEU A 288 -3.50 9.30 -24.16
C LEU A 288 -3.09 7.96 -24.75
N GLY A 289 -3.92 6.97 -24.57
CA GLY A 289 -3.60 5.64 -25.03
C GLY A 289 -4.83 4.79 -25.33
N PHE A 290 -4.60 3.55 -25.57
CA PHE A 290 -5.64 2.53 -25.66
C PHE A 290 -5.05 1.18 -25.27
N GLY A 291 -5.89 0.32 -24.73
CA GLY A 291 -5.53 -1.07 -24.45
C GLY A 291 -6.13 -1.99 -25.51
N ILE A 292 -5.37 -2.99 -25.90
CA ILE A 292 -5.83 -4.13 -26.71
C ILE A 292 -5.57 -5.36 -25.87
N ASP A 293 -6.63 -6.05 -25.49
CA ASP A 293 -6.54 -7.28 -24.73
C ASP A 293 -7.09 -8.44 -25.53
N TYR A 294 -6.43 -9.56 -25.42
CA TYR A 294 -6.86 -10.82 -26.00
C TYR A 294 -6.97 -11.86 -24.90
N GLN A 295 -8.10 -12.54 -24.86
CA GLN A 295 -8.32 -13.68 -23.98
C GLN A 295 -8.76 -14.87 -24.83
N SER A 296 -8.12 -16.02 -24.65
CA SER A 296 -8.31 -17.18 -25.56
C SER A 296 -9.74 -17.71 -25.62
N ASN A 297 -10.56 -17.48 -24.59
CA ASN A 297 -11.98 -17.92 -24.56
C ASN A 297 -12.98 -16.78 -24.84
N GLU A 298 -12.56 -15.52 -24.88
CA GLU A 298 -13.45 -14.37 -25.06
C GLU A 298 -13.12 -13.55 -26.33
N GLY A 299 -11.86 -13.63 -26.81
CA GLY A 299 -11.41 -12.90 -27.99
C GLY A 299 -10.73 -11.59 -27.67
N PHE A 300 -10.89 -10.61 -28.54
CA PHE A 300 -10.24 -9.29 -28.42
C PHE A 300 -11.20 -8.26 -27.82
N ASP A 301 -10.64 -7.40 -26.97
CA ASP A 301 -11.31 -6.22 -26.46
C ASP A 301 -10.38 -5.02 -26.63
N ILE A 302 -10.96 -3.85 -26.91
CA ILE A 302 -10.21 -2.60 -27.10
C ILE A 302 -10.86 -1.49 -26.27
N PHE A 303 -10.08 -0.82 -25.47
CA PHE A 303 -10.58 0.24 -24.61
C PHE A 303 -9.67 1.47 -24.65
N PRO A 304 -10.21 2.69 -24.86
CA PRO A 304 -9.40 3.90 -24.79
C PRO A 304 -9.00 4.22 -23.37
N SER A 305 -7.80 4.74 -23.20
CA SER A 305 -7.27 5.20 -21.92
C SER A 305 -6.94 6.69 -22.02
N LEU A 306 -7.42 7.45 -21.08
CA LEU A 306 -7.12 8.88 -20.97
C LEU A 306 -6.86 9.20 -19.51
N ILE A 307 -5.64 9.65 -19.22
CA ILE A 307 -5.25 10.02 -17.86
C ILE A 307 -4.68 11.43 -17.89
N SER A 308 -5.22 12.29 -17.06
CA SER A 308 -4.73 13.66 -16.89
C SER A 308 -4.25 13.86 -15.47
N THR A 309 -3.04 14.37 -15.32
CA THR A 309 -2.45 14.71 -14.02
C THR A 309 -2.16 16.21 -13.98
N TYR A 310 -2.72 16.90 -13.01
CA TYR A 310 -2.56 18.33 -12.82
C TYR A 310 -1.83 18.62 -11.50
N HIS A 311 -0.79 19.45 -11.57
CA HIS A 311 0.04 19.83 -10.42
C HIS A 311 -0.15 21.32 -10.11
N PRO A 312 -1.25 21.74 -9.48
CA PRO A 312 -1.44 23.18 -9.17
C PRO A 312 -0.28 23.75 -8.36
N VAL A 313 0.23 23.00 -7.40
CA VAL A 313 1.44 23.33 -6.64
C VAL A 313 2.37 22.13 -6.71
N LYS A 314 3.49 22.29 -7.40
CA LYS A 314 4.45 21.21 -7.65
C LYS A 314 4.88 20.54 -6.34
N ASN A 315 4.86 19.23 -6.31
CA ASN A 315 5.26 18.39 -5.17
C ASN A 315 4.39 18.56 -3.90
N ILE A 316 3.31 19.33 -3.97
CA ILE A 316 2.39 19.54 -2.85
C ILE A 316 0.99 19.02 -3.19
N ILE A 317 0.44 19.50 -4.31
CA ILE A 317 -0.91 19.11 -4.72
C ILE A 317 -0.84 18.40 -6.08
N LYS A 318 -1.39 17.21 -6.12
CA LYS A 318 -1.53 16.40 -7.33
C LYS A 318 -3.00 16.03 -7.49
N ILE A 319 -3.55 16.32 -8.65
CA ILE A 319 -4.92 15.92 -9.03
C ILE A 319 -4.79 15.04 -10.27
N LYS A 320 -5.35 13.85 -10.22
CA LYS A 320 -5.33 12.93 -11.35
C LYS A 320 -6.76 12.49 -11.64
N PHE A 321 -7.14 12.47 -12.90
CA PHE A 321 -8.46 11.99 -13.31
C PHE A 321 -8.35 11.34 -14.67
N GLY A 322 -9.24 10.42 -14.93
CA GLY A 322 -9.18 9.71 -16.19
C GLY A 322 -10.23 8.65 -16.37
N ILE A 323 -10.04 7.90 -17.45
CA ILE A 323 -10.82 6.71 -17.81
C ILE A 323 -9.81 5.59 -18.02
N GLU A 324 -10.06 4.43 -17.42
CA GLU A 324 -9.20 3.26 -17.59
C GLU A 324 -10.02 1.96 -17.58
N ASP A 325 -9.44 0.95 -18.19
CA ASP A 325 -9.93 -0.42 -18.14
C ASP A 325 -8.86 -1.26 -17.44
N ASN A 326 -9.25 -1.91 -16.37
CA ASN A 326 -8.36 -2.77 -15.60
C ASN A 326 -8.89 -4.20 -15.65
N LYS A 327 -8.07 -5.12 -16.12
CA LYS A 327 -8.41 -6.54 -16.20
C LYS A 327 -7.48 -7.36 -15.32
N TYR A 328 -8.05 -8.29 -14.58
CA TYR A 328 -7.26 -9.23 -13.80
C TYR A 328 -7.95 -10.59 -13.73
N ARG A 329 -7.16 -11.61 -13.93
CA ARG A 329 -7.61 -12.99 -13.80
C ARG A 329 -7.75 -13.35 -12.33
N ASN A 330 -8.93 -13.81 -11.92
CA ASN A 330 -9.09 -14.37 -10.59
C ASN A 330 -8.35 -15.71 -10.54
N THR A 331 -7.46 -15.85 -9.58
CA THR A 331 -6.70 -17.08 -9.34
C THR A 331 -7.20 -17.76 -8.07
N TYR A 332 -7.04 -19.06 -7.96
CA TYR A 332 -7.40 -19.77 -6.72
C TYR A 332 -6.63 -19.21 -5.53
N TYR A 333 -5.35 -18.90 -5.72
CA TYR A 333 -4.54 -18.33 -4.65
C TYR A 333 -5.06 -16.94 -4.24
N GLY A 334 -5.40 -16.10 -5.20
CA GLY A 334 -5.97 -14.77 -4.93
C GLY A 334 -7.32 -14.84 -4.22
N LEU A 335 -8.19 -15.74 -4.66
CA LEU A 335 -9.50 -15.94 -4.03
C LEU A 335 -9.36 -16.50 -2.61
N TYR A 336 -8.41 -17.43 -2.40
CA TYR A 336 -8.10 -17.95 -1.07
C TYR A 336 -7.63 -16.83 -0.12
N GLN A 337 -6.83 -15.89 -0.62
CA GLN A 337 -6.38 -14.76 0.20
C GLN A 337 -7.56 -13.88 0.67
N LYS A 338 -8.59 -13.78 -0.17
CA LYS A 338 -9.84 -13.05 0.18
C LYS A 338 -10.72 -13.83 1.15
N ASN A 339 -10.81 -15.15 0.97
CA ASN A 339 -11.61 -16.02 1.84
C ASN A 339 -10.88 -17.36 2.07
N PRO A 340 -10.32 -17.59 3.27
CA PRO A 340 -9.58 -18.84 3.53
C PRO A 340 -10.47 -20.07 3.69
N PHE A 341 -11.78 -19.92 3.61
CA PHE A 341 -12.73 -21.03 3.75
C PHE A 341 -13.34 -21.44 2.40
N ILE A 342 -12.74 -21.04 1.28
CA ILE A 342 -13.23 -21.43 -0.05
C ILE A 342 -13.11 -22.95 -0.25
N TYR A 343 -13.98 -23.45 -1.08
CA TYR A 343 -13.97 -24.86 -1.49
C TYR A 343 -12.67 -25.16 -2.25
N THR A 344 -12.06 -26.31 -1.95
CA THR A 344 -10.85 -26.76 -2.62
C THR A 344 -11.07 -28.17 -3.18
N LEU A 345 -10.48 -28.44 -4.32
CA LEU A 345 -10.48 -29.77 -4.94
C LEU A 345 -9.49 -30.75 -4.29
N GLY A 346 -8.99 -30.44 -3.10
CA GLY A 346 -7.95 -31.20 -2.41
C GLY A 346 -8.28 -32.70 -2.22
N THR A 347 -7.25 -33.47 -2.17
CA THR A 347 -7.18 -34.94 -2.33
C THR A 347 -8.05 -35.79 -1.38
N ASN A 348 -8.60 -35.23 -0.34
CA ASN A 348 -9.35 -36.02 0.67
C ASN A 348 -10.86 -35.74 0.63
N GLN A 349 -11.35 -34.97 -0.33
CA GLN A 349 -12.76 -34.58 -0.35
C GLN A 349 -13.45 -34.97 -1.64
N LYS A 350 -13.64 -36.26 -1.81
CA LYS A 350 -14.47 -36.83 -2.86
C LYS A 350 -15.96 -36.66 -2.53
N ILE A 351 -16.38 -35.45 -2.26
CA ILE A 351 -17.82 -35.19 -2.25
C ILE A 351 -18.11 -34.44 -3.53
N ILE A 352 -18.41 -35.23 -4.51
CA ILE A 352 -18.83 -34.81 -5.83
C ILE A 352 -20.31 -34.47 -5.72
N GLU A 353 -20.63 -33.22 -5.56
CA GLU A 353 -21.95 -32.74 -5.97
C GLU A 353 -21.80 -32.39 -7.46
N GLU A 354 -22.63 -32.97 -8.28
CA GLU A 354 -22.58 -32.91 -9.74
C GLU A 354 -22.59 -31.48 -10.33
N ASP A 355 -22.88 -30.46 -9.54
CA ASP A 355 -22.99 -29.06 -9.99
C ASP A 355 -21.82 -28.16 -9.54
N SER A 356 -20.68 -28.69 -9.18
CA SER A 356 -19.57 -27.89 -8.67
C SER A 356 -18.49 -27.56 -9.72
N GLU A 357 -18.89 -26.97 -10.83
CA GLU A 357 -17.90 -26.36 -11.73
C GLU A 357 -17.26 -25.17 -11.01
N LEU A 358 -15.98 -25.30 -10.71
CA LEU A 358 -15.20 -24.18 -10.19
C LEU A 358 -14.61 -23.43 -11.38
N GLU A 359 -15.36 -22.48 -11.88
CA GLU A 359 -14.96 -21.66 -13.01
C GLU A 359 -14.22 -20.42 -12.48
N LEU A 360 -13.02 -20.16 -13.00
CA LEU A 360 -12.30 -18.92 -12.76
C LEU A 360 -12.55 -17.98 -13.94
N ARG A 361 -12.95 -16.74 -13.63
CA ARG A 361 -13.22 -15.71 -14.64
C ARG A 361 -12.26 -14.54 -14.49
N THR A 362 -12.08 -13.80 -15.57
CA THR A 362 -11.35 -12.53 -15.57
C THR A 362 -12.31 -11.42 -15.18
N THR A 363 -11.95 -10.66 -14.15
CA THR A 363 -12.71 -9.47 -13.76
C THR A 363 -12.23 -8.29 -14.61
N GLU A 364 -13.17 -7.52 -15.13
CA GLU A 364 -12.91 -6.32 -15.92
C GLU A 364 -13.57 -5.13 -15.24
N LEU A 365 -12.82 -4.04 -15.04
CA LEU A 365 -13.31 -2.79 -14.47
C LEU A 365 -13.11 -1.67 -15.48
N LYS A 366 -14.20 -1.20 -16.08
CA LYS A 366 -14.22 -0.03 -16.94
C LYS A 366 -14.72 1.16 -16.12
N GLU A 367 -13.81 2.08 -15.77
CA GLU A 367 -14.12 3.08 -14.77
C GLU A 367 -13.55 4.47 -15.08
N ILE A 368 -14.26 5.47 -14.60
CA ILE A 368 -13.74 6.83 -14.46
C ILE A 368 -13.21 6.98 -13.04
N PHE A 369 -12.13 7.72 -12.90
CA PHE A 369 -11.54 7.92 -11.59
C PHE A 369 -11.10 9.36 -11.38
N PHE A 370 -11.04 9.74 -10.11
CA PHE A 370 -10.50 11.00 -9.63
C PHE A 370 -9.65 10.74 -8.40
N GLU A 371 -8.41 11.18 -8.43
CA GLU A 371 -7.47 11.08 -7.31
C GLU A 371 -7.01 12.49 -6.92
N PHE A 372 -6.98 12.76 -5.65
CA PHE A 372 -6.44 13.99 -5.09
C PHE A 372 -5.43 13.62 -4.02
N SER A 373 -4.20 14.12 -4.17
CA SER A 373 -3.14 13.90 -3.20
C SER A 373 -2.59 15.26 -2.77
N ASN A 374 -2.51 15.47 -1.48
CA ASN A 374 -2.01 16.73 -0.92
C ASN A 374 -0.99 16.44 0.17
N ILE A 375 0.24 16.90 -0.05
CA ILE A 375 1.33 16.83 0.91
C ILE A 375 1.37 18.18 1.64
N LEU A 376 0.58 18.29 2.71
CA LEU A 376 0.45 19.52 3.50
C LEU A 376 1.78 19.90 4.17
N SER A 377 2.59 18.87 4.51
CA SER A 377 3.94 19.05 5.06
C SER A 377 4.74 17.78 4.77
N LYS A 378 6.00 17.70 5.20
CA LYS A 378 6.81 16.48 5.07
C LYS A 378 6.17 15.26 5.75
N VAL A 379 5.20 15.50 6.60
CA VAL A 379 4.65 14.48 7.50
C VAL A 379 3.12 14.45 7.52
N ASP A 380 2.47 15.37 6.79
CA ASP A 380 1.01 15.41 6.69
C ASP A 380 0.62 15.11 5.23
N ILE A 381 -0.02 13.99 5.01
CA ILE A 381 -0.40 13.52 3.67
C ILE A 381 -1.90 13.19 3.68
N LEU A 382 -2.61 13.73 2.73
CA LEU A 382 -4.03 13.45 2.50
C LEU A 382 -4.20 12.92 1.08
N ASP A 383 -4.74 11.72 0.96
CA ASP A 383 -5.08 11.12 -0.32
C ASP A 383 -6.57 10.79 -0.36
N LEU A 384 -7.22 11.21 -1.42
CA LEU A 384 -8.62 10.92 -1.73
C LEU A 384 -8.69 10.25 -3.09
N GLU A 385 -9.50 9.22 -3.20
CA GLU A 385 -9.72 8.53 -4.45
C GLU A 385 -11.21 8.25 -4.61
N PHE A 386 -11.72 8.51 -5.78
CA PHE A 386 -13.10 8.20 -6.18
C PHE A 386 -13.05 7.46 -7.51
N ARG A 387 -13.73 6.32 -7.56
CA ARG A 387 -13.86 5.50 -8.76
C ARG A 387 -15.32 5.17 -9.00
N TYR A 388 -15.75 5.23 -10.24
CA TYR A 388 -17.10 4.87 -10.64
C TYR A 388 -17.06 4.18 -11.99
N GLY A 389 -17.63 2.99 -12.07
CA GLY A 389 -17.61 2.26 -13.32
C GLY A 389 -18.37 0.96 -13.27
N MET A 390 -18.29 0.23 -14.37
CA MET A 390 -18.92 -1.07 -14.54
C MET A 390 -17.90 -2.18 -14.29
N VAL A 391 -18.27 -3.13 -13.46
CA VAL A 391 -17.48 -4.33 -13.19
C VAL A 391 -18.17 -5.52 -13.83
N SER A 392 -17.43 -6.22 -14.69
CA SER A 392 -17.86 -7.51 -15.27
C SER A 392 -17.15 -8.63 -14.52
N ASN A 393 -17.85 -9.73 -14.29
CA ASN A 393 -17.35 -10.89 -13.54
C ASN A 393 -16.85 -10.50 -12.14
N LEU A 394 -17.60 -9.72 -11.40
CA LEU A 394 -17.27 -9.38 -10.00
C LEU A 394 -17.32 -10.64 -9.13
N PRO A 395 -16.20 -11.12 -8.56
CA PRO A 395 -16.21 -12.33 -7.74
C PRO A 395 -16.74 -12.03 -6.33
N TYR A 396 -17.68 -12.85 -5.88
CA TYR A 396 -18.17 -12.82 -4.51
C TYR A 396 -18.31 -14.25 -3.98
N PHE A 397 -18.46 -14.38 -2.67
CA PHE A 397 -18.48 -15.69 -2.02
C PHE A 397 -19.83 -15.94 -1.40
N ASP A 398 -20.32 -17.16 -1.56
CA ASP A 398 -21.45 -17.60 -0.76
C ASP A 398 -21.26 -19.06 -0.34
N ASN A 399 -21.86 -19.44 0.79
CA ASN A 399 -21.66 -20.79 1.26
C ASN A 399 -22.52 -21.78 0.50
N ASN A 400 -21.85 -22.81 0.05
CA ASN A 400 -22.53 -24.03 -0.35
C ASN A 400 -22.91 -24.79 0.93
N LEU A 401 -24.18 -25.06 1.13
CA LEU A 401 -24.69 -25.79 2.31
C LEU A 401 -24.34 -27.28 2.25
N THR A 402 -23.11 -27.57 1.94
CA THR A 402 -22.54 -28.92 2.11
C THR A 402 -22.25 -29.19 3.58
N SER A 403 -22.01 -30.43 3.93
CA SER A 403 -21.65 -30.85 5.28
C SER A 403 -20.40 -30.11 5.84
N TYR A 404 -19.56 -29.57 4.94
CA TYR A 404 -18.34 -28.86 5.31
C TYR A 404 -18.52 -27.35 5.44
N ASN A 405 -19.67 -26.81 5.01
CA ASN A 405 -19.99 -25.38 5.04
C ASN A 405 -18.88 -24.50 4.46
N ARG A 406 -18.40 -24.85 3.29
CA ARG A 406 -17.37 -24.09 2.58
C ARG A 406 -18.00 -23.14 1.55
N PHE A 407 -17.21 -22.13 1.14
CA PHE A 407 -17.68 -21.10 0.23
C PHE A 407 -17.31 -21.44 -1.20
N LYS A 408 -18.29 -21.25 -2.10
CA LYS A 408 -18.06 -21.22 -3.56
C LYS A 408 -17.86 -19.78 -3.99
N VAL A 409 -17.16 -19.61 -5.10
CA VAL A 409 -17.01 -18.33 -5.78
C VAL A 409 -18.09 -18.23 -6.83
N PHE A 410 -18.78 -17.11 -6.82
CA PHE A 410 -19.79 -16.73 -7.80
C PHE A 410 -19.33 -15.47 -8.49
N TYR A 411 -19.86 -15.21 -9.68
CA TYR A 411 -19.52 -14.02 -10.46
C TYR A 411 -20.79 -13.29 -10.83
N LYS A 412 -20.74 -11.97 -10.70
CA LYS A 412 -21.87 -11.10 -11.09
C LYS A 412 -21.37 -10.20 -12.21
N ASP A 413 -22.17 -10.14 -13.29
CA ASP A 413 -21.86 -9.31 -14.45
C ASP A 413 -22.60 -7.98 -14.42
N GLU A 414 -22.05 -6.98 -15.09
CA GLU A 414 -22.67 -5.66 -15.28
C GLU A 414 -23.02 -4.96 -13.97
N VAL A 415 -22.10 -5.04 -12.97
CA VAL A 415 -22.32 -4.39 -11.68
C VAL A 415 -21.73 -2.97 -11.73
N TRP A 416 -22.57 -1.96 -11.52
CA TRP A 416 -22.07 -0.59 -11.34
C TRP A 416 -21.54 -0.42 -9.93
N GLN A 417 -20.29 -0.03 -9.85
CA GLN A 417 -19.57 0.13 -8.59
C GLN A 417 -19.19 1.59 -8.37
N THR A 418 -19.43 2.09 -7.19
CA THR A 418 -18.83 3.31 -6.67
C THR A 418 -17.83 2.91 -5.59
N HIS A 419 -16.60 3.39 -5.67
CA HIS A 419 -15.59 3.17 -4.67
C HIS A 419 -15.00 4.52 -4.25
N PHE A 420 -14.93 4.76 -2.96
CA PHE A 420 -14.33 5.96 -2.40
C PHE A 420 -13.30 5.58 -1.34
N THR A 421 -12.09 6.08 -1.48
CA THR A 421 -11.00 5.84 -0.53
C THR A 421 -10.54 7.19 0.05
N LEU A 422 -10.30 7.20 1.34
CA LEU A 422 -9.69 8.32 2.04
C LEU A 422 -8.56 7.80 2.90
N SER A 423 -7.37 8.36 2.72
CA SER A 423 -6.20 8.06 3.57
C SER A 423 -5.63 9.38 4.09
N TYR A 424 -5.41 9.44 5.39
CA TYR A 424 -4.85 10.61 6.04
C TYR A 424 -3.80 10.20 7.06
N ASN A 425 -2.60 10.69 6.87
CA ASN A 425 -1.49 10.47 7.79
C ASN A 425 -1.01 11.83 8.30
N ARG A 426 -0.93 11.97 9.62
CA ARG A 426 -0.49 13.20 10.24
C ARG A 426 0.44 12.94 11.43
N ASN A 427 1.62 13.53 11.37
CA ASN A 427 2.49 13.63 12.53
C ASN A 427 2.14 14.91 13.30
N ILE A 428 1.39 14.76 14.37
CA ILE A 428 0.97 15.90 15.20
C ILE A 428 2.20 16.53 15.87
N ASN A 429 3.12 15.69 16.32
CA ASN A 429 4.43 16.09 16.86
C ASN A 429 5.37 14.87 16.86
N GLU A 430 6.55 15.00 17.44
CA GLU A 430 7.54 13.91 17.52
C GLU A 430 7.04 12.69 18.31
N ILE A 431 6.00 12.89 19.12
CA ILE A 431 5.46 11.85 20.00
C ILE A 431 4.25 11.15 19.38
N LEU A 432 3.38 11.90 18.68
CA LEU A 432 2.07 11.40 18.26
C LEU A 432 1.92 11.44 16.74
N ASN A 433 1.74 10.28 16.14
CA ASN A 433 1.34 10.08 14.74
C ASN A 433 -0.09 9.56 14.70
N LEU A 434 -0.85 9.98 13.71
CA LEU A 434 -2.22 9.55 13.48
C LEU A 434 -2.39 9.06 12.05
N GLU A 435 -2.84 7.82 11.89
CA GLU A 435 -3.15 7.25 10.57
C GLU A 435 -4.65 6.93 10.53
N PHE A 436 -5.32 7.44 9.52
CA PHE A 436 -6.74 7.17 9.27
C PHE A 436 -6.90 6.65 7.85
N SER A 437 -7.69 5.60 7.68
CA SER A 437 -8.08 5.13 6.34
C SER A 437 -9.55 4.74 6.33
N SER A 438 -10.17 4.92 5.17
CA SER A 438 -11.57 4.58 4.94
C SER A 438 -11.72 4.09 3.50
N ASP A 439 -12.46 2.98 3.33
CA ASP A 439 -12.90 2.47 2.05
C ASP A 439 -14.42 2.32 2.08
N TYR A 440 -15.07 2.89 1.09
CA TYR A 440 -16.53 2.79 0.94
C TYR A 440 -16.86 2.27 -0.44
N TYR A 441 -17.65 1.21 -0.49
CA TYR A 441 -18.14 0.59 -1.71
C TYR A 441 -19.66 0.68 -1.77
N LYS A 442 -20.18 0.91 -2.97
CA LYS A 442 -21.60 0.81 -3.26
C LYS A 442 -21.77 0.12 -4.60
N TRP A 443 -22.59 -0.90 -4.61
CA TRP A 443 -22.96 -1.64 -5.82
C TRP A 443 -24.44 -1.41 -6.10
N ASN A 444 -24.81 -1.40 -7.38
CA ASN A 444 -26.21 -1.31 -7.78
C ASN A 444 -26.98 -2.62 -7.55
N ASP A 445 -26.25 -3.71 -7.30
CA ASP A 445 -26.83 -5.03 -7.06
C ASP A 445 -26.79 -5.36 -5.56
N ASN A 446 -27.93 -5.80 -5.03
CA ASN A 446 -28.08 -6.15 -3.63
C ASN A 446 -27.77 -7.62 -3.33
N GLU A 447 -27.60 -8.46 -4.36
CA GLU A 447 -27.37 -9.90 -4.21
C GLU A 447 -25.91 -10.28 -3.94
N ILE A 448 -24.99 -9.30 -3.96
CA ILE A 448 -23.58 -9.55 -3.72
C ILE A 448 -23.36 -9.92 -2.25
N SER A 449 -22.93 -11.16 -2.01
CA SER A 449 -22.78 -11.71 -0.66
C SER A 449 -21.40 -11.43 -0.08
N HIS A 450 -21.33 -11.24 1.25
CA HIS A 450 -20.12 -11.19 2.08
C HIS A 450 -19.15 -10.04 1.72
N MET A 451 -19.66 -8.98 1.08
CA MET A 451 -18.88 -7.78 0.78
C MET A 451 -19.37 -6.61 1.63
N PRO A 452 -18.60 -6.19 2.64
CA PRO A 452 -19.00 -5.03 3.44
C PRO A 452 -18.82 -3.74 2.64
N ASN A 453 -19.75 -2.83 2.82
CA ASN A 453 -19.75 -1.56 2.09
C ASN A 453 -18.88 -0.48 2.72
N LEU A 454 -18.38 -0.67 3.95
CA LEU A 454 -17.60 0.34 4.65
C LEU A 454 -16.52 -0.30 5.50
N PHE A 455 -15.29 0.17 5.33
CA PHE A 455 -14.16 -0.12 6.20
C PHE A 455 -13.60 1.19 6.74
N LEU A 456 -13.38 1.28 8.04
CA LEU A 456 -12.69 2.41 8.67
C LEU A 456 -11.57 1.86 9.54
N SER A 457 -10.44 2.54 9.51
CA SER A 457 -9.30 2.22 10.37
C SER A 457 -8.70 3.51 10.92
N LEU A 458 -8.42 3.53 12.22
CA LEU A 458 -7.78 4.64 12.91
C LEU A 458 -6.67 4.07 13.79
N VAL A 459 -5.43 4.51 13.54
CA VAL A 459 -4.25 4.01 14.26
C VAL A 459 -3.46 5.21 14.81
N PRO A 460 -3.75 5.68 16.02
CA PRO A 460 -2.84 6.59 16.70
C PRO A 460 -1.59 5.84 17.17
N SER A 461 -0.43 6.43 17.01
CA SER A 461 0.84 5.86 17.46
C SER A 461 1.56 6.87 18.33
N VAL A 462 1.87 6.48 19.56
CA VAL A 462 2.51 7.35 20.56
C VAL A 462 3.93 6.83 20.79
N ASN A 463 4.91 7.64 20.43
CA ASN A 463 6.34 7.32 20.59
C ASN A 463 6.86 8.02 21.85
N LEU A 464 7.22 7.25 22.87
CA LEU A 464 7.75 7.76 24.13
C LEU A 464 9.28 7.57 24.15
N ARG A 465 10.00 8.65 23.80
CA ARG A 465 11.47 8.74 23.86
C ARG A 465 12.18 7.66 23.03
N ASP A 466 11.59 7.23 21.92
CA ASP A 466 12.11 6.16 21.04
C ASP A 466 12.35 4.81 21.76
N LYS A 467 11.78 4.64 22.94
CA LYS A 467 11.89 3.40 23.72
C LYS A 467 10.59 2.63 23.80
N ILE A 468 9.46 3.32 23.89
CA ILE A 468 8.14 2.69 23.98
C ILE A 468 7.28 3.30 22.87
N ILE A 469 6.73 2.45 22.03
CA ILE A 469 5.76 2.86 21.02
C ILE A 469 4.46 2.14 21.34
N LEU A 470 3.41 2.92 21.57
CA LEU A 470 2.07 2.41 21.83
C LEU A 470 1.20 2.72 20.62
N SER A 471 0.64 1.70 19.99
CA SER A 471 -0.17 1.83 18.77
C SER A 471 -1.50 1.10 18.95
N PRO A 472 -2.49 1.71 19.60
CA PRO A 472 -3.84 1.16 19.54
C PRO A 472 -4.40 1.32 18.14
N SER A 473 -5.34 0.46 17.75
CA SER A 473 -6.05 0.62 16.48
C SER A 473 -7.54 0.37 16.70
N ILE A 474 -8.35 1.13 15.98
CA ILE A 474 -9.80 0.97 15.94
C ILE A 474 -10.18 0.68 14.50
N LYS A 475 -10.84 -0.47 14.28
CA LYS A 475 -11.28 -0.90 12.97
C LYS A 475 -12.79 -1.11 12.98
N PHE A 476 -13.48 -0.51 12.03
CA PHE A 476 -14.92 -0.70 11.84
C PHE A 476 -15.14 -1.36 10.48
N ILE A 477 -15.94 -2.42 10.48
CA ILE A 477 -16.38 -3.11 9.27
C ILE A 477 -17.89 -3.03 9.22
N GLY A 478 -18.43 -2.52 8.13
CA GLY A 478 -19.84 -2.34 7.92
C GLY A 478 -20.62 -3.65 7.85
N PRO A 479 -21.95 -3.58 7.84
CA PRO A 479 -22.76 -4.80 7.72
C PRO A 479 -22.59 -5.45 6.36
N GLN A 480 -22.82 -6.76 6.30
CA GLN A 480 -22.75 -7.58 5.09
C GLN A 480 -24.06 -8.36 4.96
N LYS A 481 -24.32 -8.87 3.76
CA LYS A 481 -25.43 -9.77 3.51
C LYS A 481 -24.90 -11.11 3.00
N ALA A 482 -25.63 -12.18 3.24
CA ALA A 482 -25.40 -13.52 2.69
C ALA A 482 -26.72 -14.02 2.11
N TYR A 483 -26.74 -14.42 0.84
CA TYR A 483 -27.99 -14.54 0.08
C TYR A 483 -28.41 -15.95 -0.32
N LEU A 484 -27.53 -16.93 -0.41
CA LEU A 484 -27.73 -18.15 -1.19
C LEU A 484 -29.08 -18.90 -0.93
N ILE A 485 -29.54 -18.99 0.30
CA ILE A 485 -30.79 -19.70 0.64
C ILE A 485 -31.79 -18.77 1.31
N GLU A 486 -31.35 -18.10 2.34
CA GLU A 486 -32.12 -17.06 3.05
C GLU A 486 -31.24 -15.87 3.25
N THR A 487 -31.75 -14.70 2.97
CA THR A 487 -31.00 -13.47 3.22
C THR A 487 -30.70 -13.36 4.71
N LYS A 488 -29.44 -13.46 5.06
CA LYS A 488 -28.95 -13.30 6.43
C LYS A 488 -28.09 -12.04 6.51
N SER A 489 -28.43 -11.13 7.41
CA SER A 489 -27.65 -9.94 7.65
C SER A 489 -26.55 -10.25 8.67
N LEU A 490 -25.30 -10.05 8.27
CA LEU A 490 -24.15 -10.12 9.17
C LEU A 490 -23.93 -8.72 9.75
N PRO A 491 -23.95 -8.56 11.08
CA PRO A 491 -23.90 -7.23 11.68
C PRO A 491 -22.53 -6.56 11.54
N SER A 492 -22.54 -5.25 11.59
CA SER A 492 -21.27 -4.48 11.64
C SER A 492 -20.43 -4.87 12.86
N ARG A 493 -19.13 -4.71 12.72
CA ARG A 493 -18.15 -5.11 13.75
C ARG A 493 -17.17 -3.96 13.99
N THR A 494 -16.88 -3.73 15.27
CA THR A 494 -15.84 -2.77 15.67
C THR A 494 -14.79 -3.51 16.48
N TYR A 495 -13.55 -3.48 16.02
CA TYR A 495 -12.42 -4.09 16.71
C TYR A 495 -11.55 -3.00 17.32
N ILE A 496 -11.08 -3.25 18.51
CA ILE A 496 -10.03 -2.45 19.15
C ILE A 496 -8.85 -3.40 19.39
N ASP A 497 -7.72 -3.07 18.78
CA ASP A 497 -6.46 -3.77 18.99
C ASP A 497 -5.49 -2.83 19.70
N ALA A 498 -4.48 -3.37 20.37
CA ALA A 498 -3.44 -2.57 21.01
C ALA A 498 -2.09 -3.26 20.85
N LYS A 499 -1.10 -2.48 20.41
CA LYS A 499 0.26 -2.97 20.26
C LYS A 499 1.19 -2.07 21.08
N LEU A 500 2.09 -2.69 21.84
CA LEU A 500 3.12 -2.00 22.59
C LEU A 500 4.48 -2.59 22.22
N ASP A 501 5.34 -1.77 21.64
CA ASP A 501 6.71 -2.11 21.32
C ASP A 501 7.65 -1.47 22.35
N TYR A 502 8.51 -2.27 22.97
CA TYR A 502 9.51 -1.81 23.94
C TYR A 502 10.91 -2.14 23.41
N LYS A 503 11.66 -1.09 23.13
CA LYS A 503 13.03 -1.19 22.68
C LYS A 503 13.97 -1.20 23.89
N TYR A 504 14.35 -2.41 24.35
CA TYR A 504 15.26 -2.55 25.47
C TYR A 504 16.63 -1.95 25.13
N ASN A 505 17.17 -2.31 23.96
CA ASN A 505 18.39 -1.74 23.40
C ASN A 505 18.38 -1.91 21.87
N ASN A 506 19.49 -1.58 21.20
CA ASN A 506 19.57 -1.66 19.75
C ASN A 506 19.49 -3.09 19.20
N LYS A 507 19.65 -4.10 20.06
CA LYS A 507 19.64 -5.52 19.66
C LYS A 507 18.37 -6.25 20.09
N LEU A 508 17.72 -5.81 21.15
CA LEU A 508 16.63 -6.56 21.76
C LEU A 508 15.39 -5.70 21.89
N ASN A 509 14.30 -6.16 21.29
CA ASN A 509 12.97 -5.55 21.37
C ASN A 509 11.97 -6.56 21.92
N ALA A 510 11.00 -6.06 22.67
CA ALA A 510 9.85 -6.84 23.12
C ALA A 510 8.56 -6.19 22.60
N THR A 511 7.65 -6.99 22.08
CA THR A 511 6.35 -6.51 21.60
C THR A 511 5.25 -7.27 22.31
N ILE A 512 4.23 -6.56 22.74
CA ILE A 512 2.99 -7.14 23.27
C ILE A 512 1.84 -6.69 22.37
N GLU A 513 1.04 -7.65 21.92
CA GLU A 513 -0.13 -7.37 21.09
C GLU A 513 -1.38 -7.95 21.72
N PHE A 514 -2.43 -7.18 21.75
CA PHE A 514 -3.78 -7.59 22.11
C PHE A 514 -4.68 -7.31 20.93
N ASN A 515 -5.34 -8.34 20.44
CA ASN A 515 -6.25 -8.25 19.30
C ASN A 515 -7.67 -8.48 19.78
N ASN A 516 -8.62 -7.72 19.22
CA ASN A 516 -10.03 -7.80 19.56
C ASN A 516 -10.26 -7.66 21.07
N VAL A 517 -9.76 -6.56 21.67
CA VAL A 517 -9.84 -6.29 23.12
C VAL A 517 -11.31 -6.31 23.61
N LEU A 518 -12.25 -5.91 22.75
CA LEU A 518 -13.69 -5.94 23.06
C LEU A 518 -14.27 -7.37 23.08
N ASN A 519 -13.49 -8.37 22.73
CA ASN A 519 -13.90 -9.79 22.67
C ASN A 519 -15.14 -10.00 21.80
N ILE A 520 -15.21 -9.32 20.67
CA ILE A 520 -16.33 -9.42 19.72
C ILE A 520 -16.30 -10.82 19.09
N LYS A 521 -17.44 -11.53 19.15
CA LYS A 521 -17.58 -12.89 18.60
C LYS A 521 -18.71 -12.95 17.56
N LYS A 522 -18.95 -11.86 16.85
CA LYS A 522 -19.91 -11.79 15.76
C LYS A 522 -19.44 -12.63 14.56
N GLU A 523 -20.36 -13.02 13.71
CA GLU A 523 -20.03 -13.73 12.47
C GLU A 523 -19.23 -12.83 11.53
N ILE A 524 -18.11 -13.35 11.06
CA ILE A 524 -17.26 -12.70 10.04
C ILE A 524 -17.62 -13.18 8.63
N TRP A 525 -18.02 -14.43 8.53
CA TRP A 525 -18.66 -15.08 7.39
C TRP A 525 -19.88 -15.82 7.93
N ARG A 526 -20.84 -16.12 7.09
CA ARG A 526 -22.04 -16.86 7.52
C ARG A 526 -21.63 -18.14 8.24
N ASP A 527 -22.08 -18.27 9.50
CA ASP A 527 -21.82 -19.38 10.41
C ASP A 527 -20.37 -19.51 10.90
N TYR A 528 -19.49 -18.56 10.53
CA TYR A 528 -18.12 -18.48 11.02
C TYR A 528 -17.99 -17.29 11.98
N LYS A 529 -18.01 -17.56 13.27
CA LYS A 529 -17.86 -16.55 14.32
C LYS A 529 -16.39 -16.18 14.53
N ASP A 530 -16.16 -14.93 14.83
CA ASP A 530 -14.83 -14.45 15.23
C ASP A 530 -14.37 -15.20 16.49
N ILE A 531 -13.07 -15.43 16.59
CA ILE A 531 -12.46 -16.13 17.74
C ILE A 531 -12.49 -15.29 19.02
N GLY A 532 -12.76 -13.97 18.92
CA GLY A 532 -12.74 -13.06 20.05
C GLY A 532 -11.34 -12.66 20.45
N PHE A 533 -11.18 -12.21 21.68
CA PHE A 533 -9.91 -11.72 22.22
C PHE A 533 -8.77 -12.73 22.03
N SER A 534 -7.62 -12.21 21.60
CA SER A 534 -6.36 -12.96 21.52
C SER A 534 -5.19 -12.03 21.83
N GLY A 535 -4.06 -12.59 22.22
CA GLY A 535 -2.89 -11.77 22.54
C GLY A 535 -1.61 -12.56 22.47
N LEU A 536 -0.51 -11.87 22.18
CA LEU A 536 0.81 -12.50 22.10
C LEU A 536 1.91 -11.59 22.68
N ILE A 537 2.99 -12.24 23.06
CA ILE A 537 4.25 -11.57 23.42
C ILE A 537 5.31 -12.05 22.44
N MET A 538 6.07 -11.11 21.89
CA MET A 538 7.13 -11.39 20.94
C MET A 538 8.44 -10.78 21.43
N LEU A 539 9.52 -11.53 21.30
CA LEU A 539 10.88 -11.06 21.53
C LEU A 539 11.65 -11.12 20.23
N THR A 540 12.29 -10.00 19.88
CA THR A 540 13.10 -9.87 18.67
C THR A 540 14.53 -9.55 19.02
N TRP A 541 15.47 -10.36 18.52
CA TRP A 541 16.91 -10.18 18.70
C TRP A 541 17.57 -9.92 17.36
N SER A 542 18.28 -8.79 17.27
CA SER A 542 19.03 -8.36 16.07
C SER A 542 20.55 -8.50 16.32
N PHE A 543 21.29 -9.07 15.35
CA PHE A 543 22.73 -9.37 15.54
C PHE A 543 23.53 -9.41 14.22
#